data_324446241cd8c5bc09ba6f6d17de0ab1
#
_entry.id   324446241cd8c5bc09ba6f6d17de0ab1
#
_cell.length_a   1.000
_cell.length_b   1.000
_cell.length_c   1.000
_cell.angle_alpha   90.00
_cell.angle_beta   90.00
_cell.angle_gamma   90.00
#
_symmetry.space_group_name_H-M   'P 1'
#
loop_
_entity.id
_entity.type
_entity.pdbx_description
1 polymer ?
#
loop_
_entity_poly.entity_id
_entity_poly.type
_entity_poly.pdbx_seq_one_letter_code
_entity_poly.pdbx_strand_id
1 'polypeptide(L)'
;MHRVLVLGAGKIGSLVACLLSESGDYEVSLGDISLDAPKRFVEDLGLSRVTPLHLDVRHPDAVSAYLTAHRFDAVLSSLPYFCNPVVAGLAREHRLHYFDLTEDVEVTNQVKVLSADSSQAFVPQCGLAPGFISIAAHDLITHFDTVDTVKMRVGALPVHPSNALKYSLTWSTDGLINEYGNICYGIEEGEKVPLLPLEGYETIEVDGLLYEAFNTSGGLGTLADTYAGKVRTMNYKTLRYPGHCEKIHLLMKDLKLNEDRETLKRILERAIPQTLQDVVLIYTSVTGMREGALFEENYVKKIYPQCIKGKLWSAIQVTTASSLCAVADLVLAAPTQYKGFVTQESFPLQDVLKNRFGACYK
;
A
#
# COMPACT_ATOMS: atom_id res chain seq x y z
N MET A 1 -25.14 -8.14 -0.69
CA MET A 1 -24.34 -7.62 -1.83
C MET A 1 -23.94 -6.21 -1.49
N HIS A 2 -22.64 -5.93 -1.45
CA HIS A 2 -22.10 -4.61 -1.12
C HIS A 2 -21.96 -3.76 -2.39
N ARG A 3 -22.26 -2.47 -2.26
CA ARG A 3 -22.11 -1.50 -3.34
C ARG A 3 -20.92 -0.61 -3.04
N VAL A 4 -19.89 -0.67 -3.88
CA VAL A 4 -18.64 0.04 -3.65
C VAL A 4 -18.26 0.95 -4.81
N LEU A 5 -17.76 2.13 -4.48
CA LEU A 5 -17.15 3.05 -5.43
C LEU A 5 -15.64 2.91 -5.40
N VAL A 6 -15.05 2.46 -6.50
CA VAL A 6 -13.59 2.45 -6.69
C VAL A 6 -13.22 3.68 -7.51
N LEU A 7 -12.36 4.53 -6.99
CA LEU A 7 -11.86 5.73 -7.65
C LEU A 7 -10.43 5.52 -8.17
N GLY A 8 -10.24 5.77 -9.46
CA GLY A 8 -9.01 5.53 -10.20
C GLY A 8 -9.03 4.20 -10.95
N ALA A 9 -9.21 4.24 -12.28
CA ALA A 9 -9.16 3.07 -13.18
C ALA A 9 -7.74 2.78 -13.69
N GLY A 10 -6.74 3.08 -12.87
CA GLY A 10 -5.33 2.77 -13.13
C GLY A 10 -4.97 1.31 -12.88
N LYS A 11 -3.66 1.04 -12.74
CA LYS A 11 -3.10 -0.31 -12.59
C LYS A 11 -3.71 -1.08 -11.40
N ILE A 12 -3.92 -0.41 -10.26
CA ILE A 12 -4.40 -1.05 -9.02
C ILE A 12 -5.93 -1.04 -8.97
N GLY A 13 -6.58 0.11 -9.16
CA GLY A 13 -8.04 0.21 -9.05
C GLY A 13 -8.79 -0.65 -10.05
N SER A 14 -8.25 -0.85 -11.25
CA SER A 14 -8.79 -1.82 -12.21
C SER A 14 -8.77 -3.24 -11.66
N LEU A 15 -7.66 -3.68 -11.04
CA LEU A 15 -7.60 -5.02 -10.44
C LEU A 15 -8.50 -5.13 -9.20
N VAL A 16 -8.59 -4.10 -8.38
CA VAL A 16 -9.55 -4.04 -7.25
C VAL A 16 -10.97 -4.25 -7.75
N ALA A 17 -11.38 -3.51 -8.78
CA ALA A 17 -12.71 -3.65 -9.38
C ALA A 17 -12.97 -5.07 -9.93
N CYS A 18 -11.96 -5.67 -10.58
CA CYS A 18 -12.03 -7.04 -11.07
C CYS A 18 -12.19 -8.04 -9.92
N LEU A 19 -11.32 -7.99 -8.90
CA LEU A 19 -11.36 -8.92 -7.77
C LEU A 19 -12.69 -8.87 -7.02
N LEU A 20 -13.16 -7.67 -6.70
CA LEU A 20 -14.42 -7.48 -5.98
C LEU A 20 -15.63 -7.97 -6.82
N SER A 21 -15.71 -7.59 -8.08
CA SER A 21 -16.85 -7.97 -8.93
C SER A 21 -16.90 -9.48 -9.18
N GLU A 22 -15.76 -10.14 -9.38
CA GLU A 22 -15.68 -11.60 -9.62
C GLU A 22 -15.97 -12.43 -8.36
N SER A 23 -15.86 -11.85 -7.16
CA SER A 23 -16.22 -12.53 -5.92
C SER A 23 -17.72 -12.84 -5.79
N GLY A 24 -18.56 -12.13 -6.52
CA GLY A 24 -19.99 -12.34 -6.55
C GLY A 24 -20.80 -11.53 -5.53
N ASP A 25 -20.15 -10.95 -4.53
CA ASP A 25 -20.82 -10.24 -3.42
C ASP A 25 -20.79 -8.72 -3.54
N TYR A 26 -20.16 -8.20 -4.62
CA TYR A 26 -19.99 -6.77 -4.83
C TYR A 26 -20.58 -6.30 -6.16
N GLU A 27 -21.24 -5.14 -6.11
CA GLU A 27 -21.51 -4.28 -7.25
C GLU A 27 -20.52 -3.13 -7.21
N VAL A 28 -19.72 -2.98 -8.25
CA VAL A 28 -18.62 -2.02 -8.29
C VAL A 28 -18.95 -0.91 -9.28
N SER A 29 -18.84 0.33 -8.82
CA SER A 29 -18.77 1.51 -9.70
C SER A 29 -17.29 1.91 -9.81
N LEU A 30 -16.74 1.89 -11.03
CA LEU A 30 -15.34 2.24 -11.29
C LEU A 30 -15.27 3.64 -11.91
N GLY A 31 -14.89 4.63 -11.09
CA GLY A 31 -14.80 6.03 -11.46
C GLY A 31 -13.38 6.47 -11.83
N ASP A 32 -13.26 7.24 -12.91
CA ASP A 32 -12.01 7.86 -13.33
C ASP A 32 -12.29 9.22 -13.99
N ILE A 33 -11.26 10.07 -14.09
CA ILE A 33 -11.30 11.33 -14.82
C ILE A 33 -11.53 11.13 -16.34
N SER A 34 -11.17 9.95 -16.86
CA SER A 34 -11.46 9.53 -18.22
C SER A 34 -12.44 8.37 -18.20
N LEU A 35 -13.58 8.50 -18.87
CA LEU A 35 -14.53 7.39 -19.03
C LEU A 35 -13.98 6.26 -19.91
N ASP A 36 -13.04 6.55 -20.80
CA ASP A 36 -12.52 5.58 -21.77
C ASP A 36 -11.71 4.45 -21.13
N ALA A 37 -10.95 4.79 -20.06
CA ALA A 37 -10.13 3.81 -19.36
C ALA A 37 -10.96 2.73 -18.66
N PRO A 38 -11.92 3.08 -17.76
CA PRO A 38 -12.77 2.07 -17.11
C PRO A 38 -13.70 1.35 -18.10
N LYS A 39 -14.19 2.03 -19.14
CA LYS A 39 -15.03 1.41 -20.17
C LYS A 39 -14.30 0.28 -20.91
N ARG A 40 -13.12 0.59 -21.49
CA ARG A 40 -12.29 -0.42 -22.16
C ARG A 40 -11.94 -1.58 -21.24
N PHE A 41 -11.57 -1.27 -20.00
CA PHE A 41 -11.24 -2.29 -19.01
C PHE A 41 -12.40 -3.26 -18.74
N VAL A 42 -13.61 -2.74 -18.55
CA VAL A 42 -14.84 -3.53 -18.30
C VAL A 42 -15.19 -4.38 -19.52
N GLU A 43 -15.10 -3.82 -20.73
CA GLU A 43 -15.37 -4.51 -21.99
C GLU A 43 -14.36 -5.62 -22.26
N ASP A 44 -13.06 -5.33 -22.14
CA ASP A 44 -11.95 -6.28 -22.38
C ASP A 44 -12.02 -7.53 -21.50
N LEU A 45 -12.47 -7.39 -20.25
CA LEU A 45 -12.57 -8.49 -19.30
C LEU A 45 -13.99 -9.05 -19.12
N GLY A 46 -14.98 -8.47 -19.77
CA GLY A 46 -16.39 -8.91 -19.67
C GLY A 46 -16.94 -8.83 -18.25
N LEU A 47 -16.66 -7.73 -17.53
CA LEU A 47 -17.05 -7.56 -16.12
C LEU A 47 -18.50 -7.07 -16.00
N SER A 48 -19.44 -7.97 -15.84
CA SER A 48 -20.87 -7.64 -15.81
C SER A 48 -21.35 -6.90 -14.54
N ARG A 49 -20.55 -6.92 -13.46
CA ARG A 49 -20.86 -6.25 -12.19
C ARG A 49 -20.02 -4.99 -11.93
N VAL A 50 -19.36 -4.48 -12.96
CA VAL A 50 -18.60 -3.23 -12.90
C VAL A 50 -19.26 -2.20 -13.82
N THR A 51 -19.66 -1.07 -13.23
CA THR A 51 -20.23 0.07 -13.97
C THR A 51 -19.13 1.13 -14.13
N PRO A 52 -18.68 1.41 -15.36
CA PRO A 52 -17.70 2.46 -15.61
C PRO A 52 -18.34 3.85 -15.48
N LEU A 53 -17.62 4.80 -14.84
CA LEU A 53 -18.11 6.15 -14.57
C LEU A 53 -17.06 7.20 -14.91
N HIS A 54 -17.52 8.38 -15.35
CA HIS A 54 -16.70 9.59 -15.36
C HIS A 54 -16.90 10.33 -14.04
N LEU A 55 -15.88 10.36 -13.20
CA LEU A 55 -15.87 11.11 -11.94
C LEU A 55 -14.51 11.77 -11.74
N ASP A 56 -14.51 13.09 -11.61
CA ASP A 56 -13.33 13.89 -11.33
C ASP A 56 -13.40 14.43 -9.89
N VAL A 57 -12.56 13.92 -9.00
CA VAL A 57 -12.53 14.32 -7.59
C VAL A 57 -12.06 15.75 -7.37
N ARG A 58 -11.53 16.41 -8.39
CA ARG A 58 -11.23 17.87 -8.37
C ARG A 58 -12.51 18.73 -8.39
N HIS A 59 -13.64 18.10 -8.69
CA HIS A 59 -14.98 18.67 -8.63
C HIS A 59 -15.82 17.96 -7.56
N PRO A 60 -15.54 18.17 -6.25
CA PRO A 60 -16.16 17.41 -5.16
C PRO A 60 -17.69 17.51 -5.14
N ASP A 61 -18.25 18.68 -5.53
CA ASP A 61 -19.71 18.85 -5.59
C ASP A 61 -20.38 17.89 -6.58
N ALA A 62 -19.74 17.62 -7.72
CA ALA A 62 -20.26 16.66 -8.70
C ALA A 62 -20.17 15.21 -8.17
N VAL A 63 -19.13 14.88 -7.45
CA VAL A 63 -18.99 13.57 -6.80
C VAL A 63 -20.01 13.43 -5.67
N SER A 64 -20.20 14.46 -4.83
CA SER A 64 -21.20 14.48 -3.75
C SER A 64 -22.63 14.31 -4.31
N ALA A 65 -22.97 15.02 -5.41
CA ALA A 65 -24.26 14.85 -6.07
C ALA A 65 -24.47 13.41 -6.58
N TYR A 66 -23.42 12.79 -7.13
CA TYR A 66 -23.47 11.39 -7.57
C TYR A 66 -23.69 10.44 -6.38
N LEU A 67 -22.97 10.63 -5.27
CA LEU A 67 -23.10 9.84 -4.04
C LEU A 67 -24.47 10.00 -3.39
N THR A 68 -25.10 11.18 -3.52
CA THR A 68 -26.47 11.43 -3.05
C THR A 68 -27.50 10.65 -3.86
N ALA A 69 -27.30 10.58 -5.18
CA ALA A 69 -28.22 9.89 -6.09
C ALA A 69 -28.06 8.35 -6.05
N HIS A 70 -26.91 7.85 -5.63
CA HIS A 70 -26.57 6.43 -5.64
C HIS A 70 -26.05 6.01 -4.25
N ARG A 71 -26.66 4.98 -3.69
CA ARG A 71 -26.22 4.45 -2.38
C ARG A 71 -24.99 3.57 -2.54
N PHE A 72 -23.99 3.82 -1.69
CA PHE A 72 -22.79 3.00 -1.55
C PHE A 72 -22.56 2.62 -0.08
N ASP A 73 -21.85 1.53 0.14
CA ASP A 73 -21.40 1.10 1.47
C ASP A 73 -19.99 1.62 1.75
N ALA A 74 -19.17 1.73 0.69
CA ALA A 74 -17.77 2.16 0.81
C ALA A 74 -17.25 2.87 -0.44
N VAL A 75 -16.20 3.66 -0.23
CA VAL A 75 -15.33 4.20 -1.28
C VAL A 75 -13.90 3.68 -1.08
N LEU A 76 -13.31 3.16 -2.17
CA LEU A 76 -11.94 2.70 -2.23
C LEU A 76 -11.15 3.60 -3.18
N SER A 77 -10.19 4.36 -2.63
CA SER A 77 -9.38 5.30 -3.41
C SER A 77 -8.09 4.63 -3.89
N SER A 78 -7.92 4.58 -5.20
CA SER A 78 -6.68 4.20 -5.88
C SER A 78 -6.12 5.38 -6.69
N LEU A 79 -6.40 6.58 -6.22
CA LEU A 79 -5.96 7.86 -6.78
C LEU A 79 -4.57 8.24 -6.24
N PRO A 80 -3.90 9.23 -6.85
CA PRO A 80 -2.73 9.86 -6.25
C PRO A 80 -3.02 10.36 -4.83
N TYR A 81 -2.05 10.22 -3.91
CA TYR A 81 -2.20 10.48 -2.48
C TYR A 81 -2.84 11.83 -2.15
N PHE A 82 -2.52 12.88 -2.89
CA PHE A 82 -3.03 14.24 -2.67
C PHE A 82 -4.54 14.40 -2.94
N CYS A 83 -5.19 13.42 -3.57
CA CYS A 83 -6.65 13.40 -3.76
C CYS A 83 -7.39 12.82 -2.54
N ASN A 84 -6.71 12.04 -1.71
CA ASN A 84 -7.34 11.26 -0.63
C ASN A 84 -8.05 12.10 0.44
N PRO A 85 -7.56 13.28 0.87
CA PRO A 85 -8.30 14.12 1.83
C PRO A 85 -9.68 14.54 1.33
N VAL A 86 -9.82 14.83 0.03
CA VAL A 86 -11.12 15.17 -0.59
C VAL A 86 -12.05 13.96 -0.58
N VAL A 87 -11.54 12.79 -0.96
CA VAL A 87 -12.33 11.55 -0.98
C VAL A 87 -12.76 11.14 0.43
N ALA A 88 -11.88 11.27 1.42
CA ALA A 88 -12.18 11.00 2.82
C ALA A 88 -13.26 11.98 3.37
N GLY A 89 -13.18 13.27 2.99
CA GLY A 89 -14.21 14.26 3.32
C GLY A 89 -15.58 13.88 2.78
N LEU A 90 -15.64 13.48 1.51
CA LEU A 90 -16.88 12.99 0.86
C LEU A 90 -17.39 11.69 1.52
N ALA A 91 -16.49 10.76 1.86
CA ALA A 91 -16.87 9.54 2.58
C ALA A 91 -17.51 9.84 3.93
N ARG A 92 -16.98 10.81 4.68
CA ARG A 92 -17.55 11.27 5.95
C ARG A 92 -18.95 11.89 5.74
N GLU A 93 -19.08 12.80 4.78
CA GLU A 93 -20.35 13.48 4.46
C GLU A 93 -21.47 12.49 4.13
N HIS A 94 -21.14 11.49 3.30
CA HIS A 94 -22.08 10.48 2.81
C HIS A 94 -22.16 9.22 3.66
N ARG A 95 -21.46 9.17 4.81
CA ARG A 95 -21.44 8.04 5.76
C ARG A 95 -21.00 6.73 5.09
N LEU A 96 -19.91 6.78 4.33
CA LEU A 96 -19.29 5.63 3.66
C LEU A 96 -18.07 5.15 4.44
N HIS A 97 -17.81 3.85 4.43
CA HIS A 97 -16.50 3.34 4.79
C HIS A 97 -15.46 3.82 3.77
N TYR A 98 -14.29 4.21 4.23
CA TYR A 98 -13.22 4.76 3.42
C TYR A 98 -11.96 3.90 3.46
N PHE A 99 -11.37 3.66 2.29
CA PHE A 99 -10.13 2.93 2.13
C PHE A 99 -9.23 3.63 1.11
N ASP A 100 -7.91 3.64 1.36
CA ASP A 100 -6.93 4.14 0.40
C ASP A 100 -5.62 3.35 0.40
N LEU A 101 -4.69 3.75 -0.47
CA LEU A 101 -3.39 3.15 -0.68
C LEU A 101 -2.25 4.14 -0.37
N THR A 102 -2.51 5.21 0.38
CA THR A 102 -1.53 6.28 0.57
C THR A 102 -0.29 5.80 1.33
N GLU A 103 0.86 6.21 0.85
CA GLU A 103 2.15 6.11 1.54
C GLU A 103 2.52 7.41 2.26
N ASP A 104 1.77 8.49 2.00
CA ASP A 104 2.06 9.82 2.53
C ASP A 104 1.58 9.97 3.97
N VAL A 105 2.50 10.35 4.87
CA VAL A 105 2.25 10.48 6.31
C VAL A 105 1.32 11.65 6.61
N GLU A 106 1.47 12.78 5.92
CA GLU A 106 0.65 13.97 6.15
C GLU A 106 -0.80 13.72 5.71
N VAL A 107 -1.00 13.09 4.57
CA VAL A 107 -2.34 12.69 4.10
C VAL A 107 -2.98 11.70 5.09
N THR A 108 -2.22 10.74 5.62
CA THR A 108 -2.73 9.83 6.65
C THR A 108 -3.21 10.58 7.90
N ASN A 109 -2.45 11.59 8.36
CA ASN A 109 -2.84 12.44 9.49
C ASN A 109 -4.12 13.23 9.19
N GLN A 110 -4.28 13.76 7.98
CA GLN A 110 -5.51 14.44 7.56
C GLN A 110 -6.71 13.49 7.56
N VAL A 111 -6.56 12.27 7.05
CA VAL A 111 -7.61 11.25 7.11
C VAL A 111 -7.97 10.91 8.56
N LYS A 112 -6.97 10.83 9.46
CA LYS A 112 -7.20 10.59 10.89
C LYS A 112 -8.05 11.69 11.51
N VAL A 113 -7.79 12.94 11.22
CA VAL A 113 -8.60 14.08 11.69
C VAL A 113 -10.02 14.00 11.12
N LEU A 114 -10.16 13.72 9.84
CA LEU A 114 -11.46 13.59 9.17
C LEU A 114 -12.30 12.43 9.71
N SER A 115 -11.69 11.39 10.22
CA SER A 115 -12.37 10.21 10.75
C SER A 115 -12.86 10.36 12.19
N ALA A 116 -12.53 11.45 12.88
CA ALA A 116 -12.92 11.66 14.26
C ALA A 116 -14.45 11.58 14.43
N ASP A 117 -14.90 10.80 15.43
CA ASP A 117 -16.31 10.56 15.75
C ASP A 117 -17.14 9.93 14.59
N SER A 118 -16.49 9.38 13.57
CA SER A 118 -17.20 8.66 12.50
C SER A 118 -17.70 7.31 12.99
N SER A 119 -18.94 6.97 12.61
CA SER A 119 -19.49 5.62 12.79
C SER A 119 -19.03 4.64 11.70
N GLN A 120 -18.45 5.13 10.62
CA GLN A 120 -17.83 4.34 9.56
C GLN A 120 -16.33 4.20 9.80
N ALA A 121 -15.73 3.13 9.26
CA ALA A 121 -14.29 2.92 9.27
C ALA A 121 -13.60 3.79 8.23
N PHE A 122 -12.50 4.41 8.61
CA PHE A 122 -11.54 5.09 7.74
C PHE A 122 -10.21 4.35 7.85
N VAL A 123 -9.91 3.60 6.82
CA VAL A 123 -8.77 2.68 6.78
C VAL A 123 -7.80 3.11 5.69
N PRO A 124 -6.88 4.03 5.97
CA PRO A 124 -5.83 4.37 5.02
C PRO A 124 -4.76 3.29 4.96
N GLN A 125 -3.84 3.42 3.98
CA GLN A 125 -2.64 2.59 3.92
C GLN A 125 -2.93 1.09 3.67
N CYS A 126 -3.97 0.74 2.92
CA CYS A 126 -4.38 -0.65 2.67
C CYS A 126 -3.52 -1.38 1.62
N GLY A 127 -2.32 -0.88 1.30
CA GLY A 127 -1.46 -1.46 0.28
C GLY A 127 -0.62 -2.64 0.78
N LEU A 128 0.52 -2.85 0.09
CA LEU A 128 1.54 -3.82 0.50
C LEU A 128 2.41 -3.23 1.61
N ALA A 129 2.99 -2.05 1.37
CA ALA A 129 3.82 -1.26 2.28
C ALA A 129 3.63 0.24 1.96
N PRO A 130 2.92 0.98 2.80
CA PRO A 130 2.26 0.55 4.05
C PRO A 130 1.04 -0.36 3.78
N GLY A 131 0.70 -1.19 4.75
CA GLY A 131 -0.46 -2.07 4.70
C GLY A 131 -0.17 -3.48 5.19
N PHE A 132 -0.17 -4.47 4.29
CA PHE A 132 0.03 -5.87 4.65
C PHE A 132 1.30 -6.13 5.49
N ILE A 133 2.41 -5.43 5.21
CA ILE A 133 3.64 -5.58 5.98
C ILE A 133 3.44 -5.20 7.45
N SER A 134 2.58 -4.22 7.75
CA SER A 134 2.25 -3.79 9.11
C SER A 134 1.40 -4.84 9.83
N ILE A 135 0.47 -5.48 9.12
CA ILE A 135 -0.33 -6.59 9.63
C ILE A 135 0.58 -7.77 10.00
N ALA A 136 1.51 -8.15 9.11
CA ALA A 136 2.45 -9.25 9.34
C ALA A 136 3.42 -8.94 10.49
N ALA A 137 3.94 -7.71 10.59
CA ALA A 137 4.83 -7.32 11.67
C ALA A 137 4.10 -7.33 13.03
N HIS A 138 2.87 -6.81 13.06
CA HIS A 138 2.07 -6.82 14.28
C HIS A 138 1.79 -8.25 14.77
N ASP A 139 1.40 -9.15 13.90
CA ASP A 139 1.16 -10.56 14.24
C ASP A 139 2.40 -11.18 14.89
N LEU A 140 3.57 -11.06 14.26
CA LEU A 140 4.83 -11.57 14.83
C LEU A 140 5.15 -10.96 16.19
N ILE A 141 4.96 -9.65 16.36
CA ILE A 141 5.21 -8.95 17.64
C ILE A 141 4.39 -9.56 18.77
N THR A 142 3.15 -9.97 18.50
CA THR A 142 2.27 -10.54 19.55
C THR A 142 2.72 -11.90 20.08
N HIS A 143 3.69 -12.54 19.46
CA HIS A 143 4.23 -13.83 19.89
C HIS A 143 5.33 -13.72 20.96
N PHE A 144 5.73 -12.50 21.34
CA PHE A 144 6.85 -12.24 22.24
C PHE A 144 6.38 -11.56 23.54
N ASP A 145 7.02 -11.91 24.65
CA ASP A 145 6.80 -11.25 25.96
C ASP A 145 7.38 -9.83 25.95
N THR A 146 8.58 -9.67 25.37
CA THR A 146 9.21 -8.37 25.10
C THR A 146 9.91 -8.38 23.75
N VAL A 147 9.79 -7.30 23.02
CA VAL A 147 10.38 -7.16 21.67
C VAL A 147 11.59 -6.25 21.70
N ASP A 148 12.70 -6.73 21.17
CA ASP A 148 13.94 -5.96 21.01
C ASP A 148 13.95 -5.26 19.66
N THR A 149 13.86 -6.02 18.58
CA THR A 149 14.05 -5.49 17.23
C THR A 149 12.97 -5.99 16.26
N VAL A 150 12.41 -5.06 15.49
CA VAL A 150 11.49 -5.33 14.37
C VAL A 150 12.09 -4.80 13.08
N LYS A 151 12.33 -5.69 12.12
CA LYS A 151 12.81 -5.33 10.78
C LYS A 151 11.72 -5.61 9.75
N MET A 152 11.37 -4.61 8.96
CA MET A 152 10.40 -4.74 7.86
C MET A 152 11.10 -4.39 6.55
N ARG A 153 11.12 -5.31 5.59
CA ARG A 153 11.82 -5.19 4.31
C ARG A 153 10.89 -5.59 3.16
N VAL A 154 10.66 -4.69 2.23
CA VAL A 154 9.83 -4.96 1.06
C VAL A 154 10.53 -4.51 -0.21
N GLY A 155 10.49 -5.34 -1.24
CA GLY A 155 10.95 -5.00 -2.58
C GLY A 155 9.92 -5.37 -3.64
N ALA A 156 9.71 -4.47 -4.60
CA ALA A 156 9.04 -4.78 -5.85
C ALA A 156 10.06 -4.59 -6.96
N LEU A 157 10.51 -5.69 -7.56
CA LEU A 157 11.71 -5.76 -8.37
C LEU A 157 11.44 -6.47 -9.70
N PRO A 158 12.07 -6.05 -10.83
CA PRO A 158 12.03 -6.86 -12.03
C PRO A 158 12.75 -8.21 -11.78
N VAL A 159 12.15 -9.32 -12.24
CA VAL A 159 12.81 -10.64 -12.16
C VAL A 159 14.13 -10.65 -12.93
N HIS A 160 14.16 -9.94 -14.07
CA HIS A 160 15.34 -9.81 -14.93
C HIS A 160 15.66 -8.34 -15.15
N PRO A 161 16.49 -7.71 -14.27
CA PRO A 161 16.85 -6.31 -14.41
C PRO A 161 17.72 -6.07 -15.66
N SER A 162 17.33 -5.11 -16.50
CA SER A 162 17.98 -4.84 -17.78
C SER A 162 18.63 -3.44 -17.89
N ASN A 163 18.51 -2.61 -16.86
CA ASN A 163 19.05 -1.25 -16.86
C ASN A 163 20.01 -1.01 -15.68
N ALA A 164 20.73 0.12 -15.71
CA ALA A 164 21.72 0.47 -14.71
C ALA A 164 21.15 0.62 -13.29
N LEU A 165 19.89 1.06 -13.16
CA LEU A 165 19.18 1.13 -11.89
C LEU A 165 18.71 -0.25 -11.42
N LYS A 166 18.73 -1.27 -12.27
CA LYS A 166 18.19 -2.60 -11.99
C LYS A 166 16.74 -2.52 -11.47
N TYR A 167 15.95 -1.62 -12.04
CA TYR A 167 14.62 -1.29 -11.60
C TYR A 167 13.64 -1.18 -12.78
N SER A 168 12.36 -1.36 -12.51
CA SER A 168 11.25 -1.14 -13.43
C SER A 168 10.14 -0.37 -12.73
N LEU A 169 9.48 0.54 -13.45
CA LEU A 169 8.34 1.31 -12.93
C LEU A 169 7.09 0.43 -12.89
N THR A 170 6.88 -0.26 -11.77
CA THR A 170 5.76 -1.17 -11.57
C THR A 170 4.54 -0.50 -10.95
N TRP A 171 4.73 0.66 -10.29
CA TRP A 171 3.70 1.42 -9.59
C TRP A 171 3.84 2.94 -9.82
N SER A 172 3.29 3.80 -8.94
CA SER A 172 3.30 5.25 -9.07
C SER A 172 4.71 5.84 -9.02
N THR A 173 5.09 6.64 -10.03
CA THR A 173 6.38 7.35 -10.03
C THR A 173 6.41 8.45 -8.96
N ASP A 174 5.28 9.13 -8.71
CA ASP A 174 5.17 10.14 -7.66
C ASP A 174 5.37 9.51 -6.27
N GLY A 175 4.74 8.36 -6.02
CA GLY A 175 4.93 7.60 -4.78
C GLY A 175 6.38 7.14 -4.61
N LEU A 176 7.02 6.64 -5.66
CA LEU A 176 8.44 6.25 -5.64
C LEU A 176 9.36 7.43 -5.28
N ILE A 177 9.10 8.61 -5.83
CA ILE A 177 9.87 9.82 -5.52
C ILE A 177 9.63 10.24 -4.07
N ASN A 178 8.39 10.15 -3.58
CA ASN A 178 8.07 10.39 -2.17
C ASN A 178 8.82 9.45 -1.24
N GLU A 179 8.82 8.15 -1.52
CA GLU A 179 9.55 7.16 -0.71
C GLU A 179 11.04 7.52 -0.58
N TYR A 180 11.68 7.97 -1.67
CA TYR A 180 13.11 8.28 -1.70
C TYR A 180 13.43 9.70 -1.21
N GLY A 181 12.48 10.61 -1.18
CA GLY A 181 12.69 12.03 -0.91
C GLY A 181 12.17 12.55 0.44
N ASN A 182 11.20 11.86 1.04
CA ASN A 182 10.57 12.32 2.26
C ASN A 182 11.23 11.70 3.50
N ILE A 183 11.12 12.40 4.65
CA ILE A 183 11.60 11.90 5.94
C ILE A 183 10.89 10.58 6.28
N CYS A 184 11.67 9.62 6.72
CA CYS A 184 11.21 8.34 7.25
C CYS A 184 11.03 8.45 8.77
N TYR A 185 10.30 7.49 9.34
CA TYR A 185 10.23 7.34 10.79
C TYR A 185 10.61 5.92 11.17
N GLY A 186 11.18 5.78 12.37
CA GLY A 186 11.52 4.51 12.98
C GLY A 186 11.42 4.61 14.49
N ILE A 187 11.77 3.53 15.18
CA ILE A 187 11.95 3.53 16.62
C ILE A 187 13.42 3.16 16.89
N GLU A 188 14.12 3.98 17.66
CA GLU A 188 15.47 3.74 18.17
C GLU A 188 15.47 3.95 19.69
N GLU A 189 16.03 2.99 20.43
CA GLU A 189 16.04 2.96 21.89
C GLU A 189 14.67 3.27 22.53
N GLY A 190 13.60 2.79 21.91
CA GLY A 190 12.22 2.96 22.36
C GLY A 190 11.52 4.24 21.91
N GLU A 191 12.24 5.19 21.35
CA GLU A 191 11.70 6.48 20.95
C GLU A 191 11.44 6.55 19.44
N LYS A 192 10.33 7.17 19.05
CA LYS A 192 10.04 7.47 17.64
C LYS A 192 11.00 8.55 17.15
N VAL A 193 11.80 8.24 16.15
CA VAL A 193 12.80 9.14 15.59
C VAL A 193 12.62 9.36 14.08
N PRO A 194 12.97 10.55 13.57
CA PRO A 194 13.07 10.77 12.14
C PRO A 194 14.35 10.12 11.59
N LEU A 195 14.24 9.47 10.44
CA LEU A 195 15.34 8.85 9.72
C LEU A 195 15.47 9.48 8.32
N LEU A 196 16.68 9.66 7.85
CA LEU A 196 16.90 10.20 6.50
C LEU A 196 16.62 9.11 5.45
N PRO A 197 15.89 9.45 4.38
CA PRO A 197 15.70 8.55 3.26
C PRO A 197 17.03 8.27 2.53
N LEU A 198 17.16 7.08 1.94
CA LEU A 198 18.35 6.57 1.26
C LEU A 198 19.54 6.27 2.20
N GLU A 199 19.38 6.46 3.50
CA GLU A 199 20.36 6.17 4.52
C GLU A 199 20.08 4.80 5.21
N GLY A 200 20.90 4.45 6.21
CA GLY A 200 20.76 3.19 6.94
C GLY A 200 20.99 1.96 6.06
N TYR A 201 21.90 2.07 5.10
CA TYR A 201 22.24 1.01 4.14
C TYR A 201 22.62 -0.29 4.85
N GLU A 202 22.07 -1.40 4.37
CA GLU A 202 22.45 -2.76 4.76
C GLU A 202 22.35 -3.70 3.57
N THR A 203 22.99 -4.84 3.65
CA THR A 203 22.82 -5.94 2.69
C THR A 203 22.08 -7.10 3.37
N ILE A 204 21.19 -7.74 2.63
CA ILE A 204 20.44 -8.91 3.07
C ILE A 204 20.45 -9.96 1.97
N GLU A 205 20.69 -11.21 2.35
CA GLU A 205 20.57 -12.35 1.46
C GLU A 205 19.25 -13.07 1.70
N VAL A 206 18.49 -13.31 0.64
CA VAL A 206 17.25 -14.08 0.68
C VAL A 206 17.27 -15.10 -0.45
N ASP A 207 17.18 -16.38 -0.11
CA ASP A 207 17.26 -17.51 -1.04
C ASP A 207 18.47 -17.46 -1.98
N GLY A 208 19.65 -17.15 -1.44
CA GLY A 208 20.91 -17.08 -2.18
C GLY A 208 21.06 -15.87 -3.11
N LEU A 209 20.13 -14.91 -3.06
CA LEU A 209 20.22 -13.64 -3.78
C LEU A 209 20.53 -12.50 -2.82
N LEU A 210 21.54 -11.71 -3.17
CA LEU A 210 21.93 -10.52 -2.41
C LEU A 210 21.07 -9.33 -2.82
N TYR A 211 20.54 -8.65 -1.83
CA TYR A 211 19.80 -7.38 -1.97
C TYR A 211 20.47 -6.31 -1.11
N GLU A 212 20.26 -5.06 -1.47
CA GLU A 212 20.49 -3.92 -0.60
C GLU A 212 19.17 -3.41 -0.02
N ALA A 213 19.23 -2.91 1.21
CA ALA A 213 18.11 -2.31 1.88
C ALA A 213 18.50 -0.94 2.47
N PHE A 214 17.61 0.02 2.39
CA PHE A 214 17.82 1.38 2.89
C PHE A 214 16.48 2.05 3.23
N ASN A 215 16.54 3.08 4.07
CA ASN A 215 15.36 3.78 4.55
C ASN A 215 14.57 4.42 3.40
N THR A 216 13.26 4.19 3.39
CA THR A 216 12.30 4.90 2.54
C THR A 216 11.08 5.28 3.36
N SER A 217 10.44 6.39 2.96
CA SER A 217 9.32 6.94 3.70
C SER A 217 8.03 6.11 3.51
N GLY A 218 7.12 6.22 4.47
CA GLY A 218 5.76 5.67 4.40
C GLY A 218 5.59 4.22 4.80
N GLY A 219 6.55 3.33 4.48
CA GLY A 219 6.37 1.88 4.60
C GLY A 219 6.12 1.33 6.00
N LEU A 220 6.51 2.05 7.06
CA LEU A 220 6.23 1.65 8.45
C LEU A 220 4.76 1.89 8.86
N GLY A 221 4.05 2.74 8.11
CA GLY A 221 2.66 3.08 8.42
C GLY A 221 2.52 3.72 9.81
N THR A 222 1.54 3.27 10.57
CA THR A 222 1.22 3.74 11.93
C THR A 222 1.99 3.01 13.03
N LEU A 223 2.79 1.99 12.70
CA LEU A 223 3.46 1.13 13.69
C LEU A 223 4.42 1.90 14.60
N ALA A 224 5.09 2.96 14.10
CA ALA A 224 5.95 3.77 14.95
C ALA A 224 5.18 4.46 16.08
N ASP A 225 3.95 4.90 15.83
CA ASP A 225 3.09 5.50 16.86
C ASP A 225 2.51 4.44 17.81
N THR A 226 2.17 3.27 17.28
CA THR A 226 1.60 2.16 18.07
C THR A 226 2.63 1.53 19.02
N TYR A 227 3.89 1.48 18.62
CA TYR A 227 4.93 0.73 19.32
C TYR A 227 6.04 1.58 19.97
N ALA A 228 5.99 2.92 19.89
CA ALA A 228 6.87 3.77 20.69
C ALA A 228 6.74 3.43 22.17
N GLY A 229 7.87 3.29 22.85
CA GLY A 229 7.95 2.86 24.26
C GLY A 229 7.72 1.36 24.51
N LYS A 230 7.43 0.56 23.47
CA LYS A 230 7.14 -0.89 23.60
C LYS A 230 8.18 -1.79 22.94
N VAL A 231 8.90 -1.30 21.95
CA VAL A 231 9.97 -2.01 21.25
C VAL A 231 11.22 -1.16 21.28
N ARG A 232 12.41 -1.77 21.37
CA ARG A 232 13.66 -1.01 21.40
C ARG A 232 14.01 -0.44 20.03
N THR A 233 13.89 -1.24 18.97
CA THR A 233 14.22 -0.81 17.60
C THR A 233 13.17 -1.31 16.61
N MET A 234 12.68 -0.41 15.75
CA MET A 234 11.78 -0.77 14.65
C MET A 234 12.08 0.09 13.42
N ASN A 235 12.30 -0.54 12.28
CA ASN A 235 12.48 0.19 11.03
C ASN A 235 11.96 -0.54 9.80
N TYR A 236 11.58 0.25 8.81
CA TYR A 236 11.24 -0.20 7.48
C TYR A 236 12.33 0.22 6.49
N LYS A 237 12.72 -0.68 5.60
CA LYS A 237 13.60 -0.39 4.47
C LYS A 237 13.09 -1.03 3.20
N THR A 238 13.26 -0.34 2.09
CA THR A 238 12.96 -0.93 0.79
C THR A 238 14.11 -1.85 0.35
N LEU A 239 13.77 -2.95 -0.34
CA LEU A 239 14.75 -3.86 -0.94
C LEU A 239 14.97 -3.51 -2.40
N ARG A 240 16.25 -3.47 -2.81
CA ARG A 240 16.65 -3.26 -4.21
C ARG A 240 17.82 -4.18 -4.56
N TYR A 241 18.11 -4.31 -5.84
CA TYR A 241 19.34 -4.96 -6.29
C TYR A 241 20.56 -4.09 -6.01
N PRO A 242 21.73 -4.69 -5.66
CA PRO A 242 22.94 -3.95 -5.31
C PRO A 242 23.34 -2.88 -6.33
N GLY A 243 23.62 -1.68 -5.83
CA GLY A 243 24.01 -0.50 -6.61
C GLY A 243 22.86 0.40 -7.06
N HIS A 244 21.61 0.13 -6.64
CA HIS A 244 20.47 1.02 -6.90
C HIS A 244 20.50 2.26 -6.00
N CYS A 245 20.73 2.08 -4.71
CA CYS A 245 20.73 3.15 -3.69
C CYS A 245 21.72 4.26 -4.06
N GLU A 246 22.96 3.90 -4.39
CA GLU A 246 24.01 4.84 -4.80
C GLU A 246 23.58 5.72 -5.97
N LYS A 247 22.95 5.13 -6.98
CA LYS A 247 22.52 5.85 -8.18
C LYS A 247 21.33 6.79 -7.91
N ILE A 248 20.40 6.35 -7.07
CA ILE A 248 19.28 7.21 -6.65
C ILE A 248 19.81 8.34 -5.75
N HIS A 249 20.78 8.07 -4.87
CA HIS A 249 21.42 9.09 -4.05
C HIS A 249 22.07 10.16 -4.94
N LEU A 250 22.84 9.75 -5.95
CA LEU A 250 23.42 10.66 -6.95
C LEU A 250 22.35 11.56 -7.59
N LEU A 251 21.23 10.97 -8.04
CA LEU A 251 20.17 11.75 -8.69
C LEU A 251 19.50 12.73 -7.72
N MET A 252 19.11 12.25 -6.56
CA MET A 252 18.26 13.02 -5.65
C MET A 252 19.03 13.98 -4.75
N LYS A 253 20.23 13.61 -4.31
CA LYS A 253 21.05 14.41 -3.38
C LYS A 253 22.10 15.24 -4.13
N ASP A 254 23.01 14.58 -4.88
CA ASP A 254 24.15 15.26 -5.50
C ASP A 254 23.72 16.14 -6.66
N LEU A 255 22.80 15.65 -7.52
CA LEU A 255 22.19 16.43 -8.60
C LEU A 255 20.98 17.25 -8.18
N LYS A 256 20.58 17.20 -6.88
CA LYS A 256 19.49 17.97 -6.26
C LYS A 256 18.12 17.78 -6.92
N LEU A 257 17.88 16.65 -7.61
CA LEU A 257 16.58 16.41 -8.25
C LEU A 257 15.44 16.19 -7.26
N ASN A 258 15.74 16.02 -5.95
CA ASN A 258 14.69 16.05 -4.92
C ASN A 258 14.04 17.45 -4.77
N GLU A 259 14.73 18.52 -5.20
CA GLU A 259 14.22 19.90 -5.23
C GLU A 259 13.41 20.18 -6.52
N ASP A 260 13.59 19.35 -7.59
CA ASP A 260 12.86 19.41 -8.86
C ASP A 260 12.27 18.02 -9.22
N ARG A 261 11.28 17.60 -8.46
CA ARG A 261 10.65 16.28 -8.57
C ARG A 261 9.94 16.06 -9.91
N GLU A 262 9.43 17.10 -10.52
CA GLU A 262 8.80 17.01 -11.85
C GLU A 262 9.82 16.64 -12.94
N THR A 263 11.01 17.22 -12.89
CA THR A 263 12.11 16.84 -13.80
C THR A 263 12.56 15.41 -13.52
N LEU A 264 12.72 15.01 -12.26
CA LEU A 264 13.06 13.64 -11.88
C LEU A 264 12.01 12.65 -12.40
N LYS A 265 10.72 12.93 -12.21
CA LYS A 265 9.62 12.11 -12.71
C LYS A 265 9.70 11.89 -14.21
N ARG A 266 9.88 12.96 -15.00
CA ARG A 266 10.03 12.87 -16.46
C ARG A 266 11.24 12.02 -16.88
N ILE A 267 12.36 12.14 -16.17
CA ILE A 267 13.56 11.33 -16.40
C ILE A 267 13.26 9.86 -16.16
N LEU A 268 12.69 9.53 -14.99
CA LEU A 268 12.39 8.16 -14.60
C LEU A 268 11.38 7.51 -15.56
N GLU A 269 10.28 8.19 -15.88
CA GLU A 269 9.23 7.67 -16.77
C GLU A 269 9.71 7.47 -18.22
N ARG A 270 10.67 8.29 -18.66
CA ARG A 270 11.27 8.14 -20.01
C ARG A 270 12.33 7.05 -20.08
N ALA A 271 13.10 6.87 -19.00
CA ALA A 271 14.31 6.04 -19.01
C ALA A 271 14.10 4.64 -18.44
N ILE A 272 13.13 4.45 -17.53
CA ILE A 272 12.93 3.19 -16.84
C ILE A 272 11.73 2.45 -17.44
N PRO A 273 11.93 1.21 -17.92
CA PRO A 273 10.85 0.45 -18.54
C PRO A 273 9.82 0.01 -17.50
N GLN A 274 8.59 -0.23 -17.95
CA GLN A 274 7.58 -0.97 -17.20
C GLN A 274 7.74 -2.47 -17.46
N THR A 275 7.35 -3.30 -16.50
CA THR A 275 7.32 -4.75 -16.65
C THR A 275 6.12 -5.36 -15.97
N LEU A 276 5.64 -6.50 -16.47
CA LEU A 276 4.74 -7.40 -15.79
C LEU A 276 5.48 -8.63 -15.21
N GLN A 277 6.80 -8.69 -15.38
CA GLN A 277 7.68 -9.76 -14.89
C GLN A 277 8.44 -9.25 -13.67
N ASP A 278 7.70 -8.95 -12.62
CA ASP A 278 8.25 -8.51 -11.35
C ASP A 278 8.13 -9.60 -10.28
N VAL A 279 8.81 -9.40 -9.18
CA VAL A 279 8.69 -10.17 -7.95
C VAL A 279 8.51 -9.21 -6.79
N VAL A 280 7.54 -9.48 -5.93
CA VAL A 280 7.42 -8.83 -4.64
C VAL A 280 8.10 -9.72 -3.61
N LEU A 281 9.07 -9.14 -2.90
CA LEU A 281 9.76 -9.77 -1.79
C LEU A 281 9.30 -9.08 -0.49
N ILE A 282 8.79 -9.88 0.45
CA ILE A 282 8.40 -9.44 1.79
C ILE A 282 9.31 -10.17 2.78
N TYR A 283 9.96 -9.45 3.65
CA TYR A 283 10.74 -9.97 4.76
C TYR A 283 10.43 -9.17 6.01
N THR A 284 9.87 -9.81 7.01
CA THR A 284 9.64 -9.22 8.33
C THR A 284 10.27 -10.13 9.37
N SER A 285 11.08 -9.56 10.27
CA SER A 285 11.74 -10.28 11.36
C SER A 285 11.49 -9.56 12.67
N VAL A 286 11.17 -10.33 13.70
CA VAL A 286 11.02 -9.86 15.07
C VAL A 286 11.96 -10.68 15.95
N THR A 287 12.79 -9.97 16.72
CA THR A 287 13.69 -10.55 17.73
C THR A 287 13.25 -10.07 19.10
N GLY A 288 13.15 -10.96 20.07
CA GLY A 288 12.72 -10.61 21.42
C GLY A 288 12.76 -11.79 22.37
N MET A 289 12.25 -11.61 23.57
CA MET A 289 12.14 -12.66 24.58
C MET A 289 10.78 -13.35 24.50
N ARG A 290 10.79 -14.67 24.55
CA ARG A 290 9.61 -15.53 24.69
C ARG A 290 9.92 -16.66 25.65
N GLU A 291 9.12 -16.80 26.70
CA GLU A 291 9.29 -17.85 27.73
C GLU A 291 10.70 -17.85 28.35
N GLY A 292 11.29 -16.67 28.52
CA GLY A 292 12.63 -16.47 29.12
C GLY A 292 13.80 -16.78 28.19
N ALA A 293 13.58 -17.07 26.91
CA ALA A 293 14.63 -17.30 25.90
C ALA A 293 14.59 -16.23 24.80
N LEU A 294 15.73 -15.96 24.19
CA LEU A 294 15.84 -15.08 23.02
C LEU A 294 15.42 -15.85 21.78
N PHE A 295 14.40 -15.34 21.08
CA PHE A 295 13.91 -15.90 19.82
C PHE A 295 13.97 -14.87 18.70
N GLU A 296 14.04 -15.38 17.48
CA GLU A 296 13.78 -14.65 16.25
C GLU A 296 12.70 -15.39 15.46
N GLU A 297 11.68 -14.64 15.00
CA GLU A 297 10.63 -15.19 14.15
C GLU A 297 10.47 -14.33 12.89
N ASN A 298 10.24 -14.98 11.76
CA ASN A 298 10.25 -14.33 10.46
C ASN A 298 8.99 -14.67 9.65
N TYR A 299 8.51 -13.68 8.90
CA TYR A 299 7.57 -13.86 7.79
C TYR A 299 8.27 -13.49 6.49
N VAL A 300 8.49 -14.46 5.62
CA VAL A 300 9.19 -14.28 4.34
C VAL A 300 8.34 -14.80 3.19
N LYS A 301 8.11 -13.99 2.17
CA LYS A 301 7.37 -14.37 0.95
C LYS A 301 7.99 -13.76 -0.29
N LYS A 302 7.99 -14.56 -1.37
CA LYS A 302 8.19 -14.11 -2.75
C LYS A 302 6.91 -14.32 -3.53
N ILE A 303 6.35 -13.27 -4.06
CA ILE A 303 5.09 -13.29 -4.80
C ILE A 303 5.37 -12.88 -6.24
N TYR A 304 4.85 -13.65 -7.18
CA TYR A 304 5.05 -13.48 -8.60
C TYR A 304 3.76 -13.02 -9.29
N PRO A 305 3.84 -12.55 -10.56
CA PRO A 305 2.67 -12.19 -11.35
C PRO A 305 1.65 -13.33 -11.43
N GLN A 306 0.37 -12.97 -11.47
CA GLN A 306 -0.73 -13.93 -11.54
C GLN A 306 -1.64 -13.65 -12.72
N CYS A 307 -2.17 -14.72 -13.32
CA CYS A 307 -3.21 -14.62 -14.34
C CYS A 307 -4.58 -14.61 -13.66
N ILE A 308 -5.28 -13.49 -13.72
CA ILE A 308 -6.62 -13.31 -13.15
C ILE A 308 -7.56 -12.92 -14.29
N LYS A 309 -8.64 -13.64 -14.48
CA LYS A 309 -9.61 -13.42 -15.57
C LYS A 309 -8.95 -13.38 -16.96
N GLY A 310 -7.96 -14.28 -17.19
CA GLY A 310 -7.26 -14.36 -18.49
C GLY A 310 -6.24 -13.25 -18.77
N LYS A 311 -6.06 -12.30 -17.86
CA LYS A 311 -5.07 -11.22 -17.96
C LYS A 311 -3.93 -11.44 -16.96
N LEU A 312 -2.69 -11.20 -17.40
CA LEU A 312 -1.53 -11.22 -16.52
C LEU A 312 -1.45 -9.90 -15.75
N TRP A 313 -1.33 -10.02 -14.42
CA TRP A 313 -1.14 -8.91 -13.51
C TRP A 313 0.22 -9.05 -12.81
N SER A 314 0.93 -7.95 -12.68
CA SER A 314 2.23 -7.93 -12.02
C SER A 314 2.11 -8.25 -10.52
N ALA A 315 3.21 -8.70 -9.91
CA ALA A 315 3.23 -9.06 -8.49
C ALA A 315 2.82 -7.89 -7.58
N ILE A 316 3.29 -6.66 -7.89
CA ILE A 316 2.91 -5.47 -7.11
C ILE A 316 1.43 -5.12 -7.28
N GLN A 317 0.85 -5.31 -8.47
CA GLN A 317 -0.58 -5.11 -8.68
C GLN A 317 -1.38 -6.12 -7.85
N VAL A 318 -1.01 -7.39 -7.92
CA VAL A 318 -1.69 -8.48 -7.18
C VAL A 318 -1.62 -8.22 -5.68
N THR A 319 -0.45 -7.98 -5.13
CA THR A 319 -0.27 -7.77 -3.68
C THR A 319 -1.03 -6.54 -3.20
N THR A 320 -0.87 -5.40 -3.85
CA THR A 320 -1.53 -4.15 -3.43
C THR A 320 -3.06 -4.26 -3.50
N ALA A 321 -3.61 -4.76 -4.61
CA ALA A 321 -5.06 -4.91 -4.76
C ALA A 321 -5.64 -5.95 -3.80
N SER A 322 -4.94 -7.07 -3.59
CA SER A 322 -5.37 -8.13 -2.67
C SER A 322 -5.44 -7.66 -1.23
N SER A 323 -4.47 -6.89 -0.76
CA SER A 323 -4.48 -6.32 0.59
C SER A 323 -5.67 -5.37 0.78
N LEU A 324 -5.86 -4.42 -0.15
CA LEU A 324 -7.00 -3.50 -0.11
C LEU A 324 -8.34 -4.23 -0.12
N CYS A 325 -8.51 -5.22 -1.01
CA CYS A 325 -9.75 -5.99 -1.10
C CYS A 325 -9.98 -6.83 0.17
N ALA A 326 -8.95 -7.45 0.74
CA ALA A 326 -9.08 -8.26 1.95
C ALA A 326 -9.49 -7.42 3.16
N VAL A 327 -8.84 -6.27 3.35
CA VAL A 327 -9.17 -5.33 4.43
C VAL A 327 -10.59 -4.77 4.27
N ALA A 328 -10.97 -4.36 3.06
CA ALA A 328 -12.32 -3.87 2.78
C ALA A 328 -13.39 -4.95 3.02
N ASP A 329 -13.13 -6.19 2.60
CA ASP A 329 -14.04 -7.33 2.80
C ASP A 329 -14.22 -7.65 4.30
N LEU A 330 -13.15 -7.62 5.10
CA LEU A 330 -13.22 -7.81 6.56
C LEU A 330 -14.05 -6.72 7.24
N VAL A 331 -13.84 -5.46 6.87
CA VAL A 331 -14.60 -4.33 7.43
C VAL A 331 -16.07 -4.41 7.04
N LEU A 332 -16.37 -4.68 5.77
CA LEU A 332 -17.76 -4.74 5.28
C LEU A 332 -18.53 -5.98 5.80
N ALA A 333 -17.82 -7.07 6.11
CA ALA A 333 -18.41 -8.23 6.76
C ALA A 333 -18.78 -7.97 8.23
N ALA A 334 -18.08 -7.04 8.92
CA ALA A 334 -18.31 -6.70 10.32
C ALA A 334 -18.32 -5.17 10.58
N PRO A 335 -19.18 -4.38 9.91
CA PRO A 335 -19.09 -2.93 9.86
C PRO A 335 -19.26 -2.24 11.23
N THR A 336 -19.86 -2.90 12.21
CA THR A 336 -20.01 -2.35 13.56
C THR A 336 -18.75 -2.50 14.42
N GLN A 337 -17.83 -3.38 14.03
CA GLN A 337 -16.57 -3.64 14.72
C GLN A 337 -15.54 -2.53 14.45
N TYR A 338 -15.56 -1.95 13.24
CA TYR A 338 -14.57 -0.99 12.78
C TYR A 338 -15.20 0.39 12.63
N LYS A 339 -14.68 1.38 13.36
CA LYS A 339 -15.20 2.76 13.38
C LYS A 339 -14.07 3.78 13.52
N GLY A 340 -14.26 4.98 12.98
CA GLY A 340 -13.28 6.03 13.03
C GLY A 340 -11.99 5.64 12.30
N PHE A 341 -10.86 6.10 12.78
CA PHE A 341 -9.55 5.76 12.23
C PHE A 341 -9.16 4.33 12.59
N VAL A 342 -8.99 3.48 11.60
CA VAL A 342 -8.62 2.08 11.79
C VAL A 342 -7.25 1.84 11.16
N THR A 343 -6.30 1.42 11.97
CA THR A 343 -4.93 1.14 11.54
C THR A 343 -4.80 -0.28 10.96
N GLN A 344 -3.77 -0.51 10.17
CA GLN A 344 -3.54 -1.82 9.53
C GLN A 344 -3.27 -2.93 10.56
N GLU A 345 -2.55 -2.62 11.62
CA GLU A 345 -2.30 -3.53 12.74
C GLU A 345 -3.55 -3.92 13.56
N SER A 346 -4.70 -3.33 13.24
CA SER A 346 -5.99 -3.75 13.83
C SER A 346 -6.55 -5.03 13.20
N PHE A 347 -5.98 -5.49 12.08
CA PHE A 347 -6.43 -6.69 11.37
C PHE A 347 -5.57 -7.90 11.73
N PRO A 348 -6.16 -9.01 12.25
CA PRO A 348 -5.41 -10.23 12.49
C PRO A 348 -4.85 -10.80 11.19
N LEU A 349 -3.55 -11.14 11.15
CA LEU A 349 -2.92 -11.71 9.96
C LEU A 349 -3.65 -12.96 9.47
N GLN A 350 -4.06 -13.84 10.39
CA GLN A 350 -4.76 -15.08 10.04
C GLN A 350 -6.10 -14.83 9.34
N ASP A 351 -6.80 -13.75 9.68
CA ASP A 351 -8.06 -13.39 9.03
C ASP A 351 -7.81 -12.86 7.61
N VAL A 352 -6.77 -12.04 7.43
CA VAL A 352 -6.34 -11.59 6.11
C VAL A 352 -5.91 -12.77 5.25
N LEU A 353 -5.08 -13.69 5.77
CA LEU A 353 -4.64 -14.88 5.02
C LEU A 353 -5.79 -15.83 4.68
N LYS A 354 -6.79 -15.99 5.56
CA LYS A 354 -7.98 -16.82 5.29
C LYS A 354 -8.95 -16.16 4.33
N ASN A 355 -8.94 -14.82 4.26
CA ASN A 355 -9.79 -14.08 3.35
C ASN A 355 -9.51 -14.48 1.90
N ARG A 356 -10.57 -14.56 1.08
CA ARG A 356 -10.49 -14.95 -0.33
C ARG A 356 -9.55 -14.07 -1.16
N PHE A 357 -9.41 -12.80 -0.80
CA PHE A 357 -8.51 -11.86 -1.48
C PHE A 357 -7.07 -11.93 -0.95
N GLY A 358 -6.86 -12.39 0.28
CA GLY A 358 -5.54 -12.51 0.90
C GLY A 358 -4.73 -13.73 0.48
N ALA A 359 -5.26 -14.58 -0.39
CA ALA A 359 -4.66 -15.87 -0.75
C ALA A 359 -3.23 -15.78 -1.34
N CYS A 360 -2.90 -14.66 -2.01
CA CYS A 360 -1.57 -14.45 -2.59
C CYS A 360 -0.46 -14.33 -1.53
N TYR A 361 -0.80 -14.09 -0.28
CA TYR A 361 0.13 -13.95 0.84
C TYR A 361 0.35 -15.23 1.65
N LYS A 362 -0.34 -16.33 1.34
CA LYS A 362 -0.19 -17.64 2.03
C LYS A 362 1.13 -18.31 1.79
#